data_2e815c3db7ba8d0deb45fa230e7d9a87
#
_entry.id   2e815c3db7ba8d0deb45fa230e7d9a87
#
_cell.length_a   1.000
_cell.length_b   1.000
_cell.length_c   1.000
_cell.angle_alpha   90.00
_cell.angle_beta   90.00
_cell.angle_gamma   90.00
#
_symmetry.space_group_name_H-M   'P 1'
#
loop_
_entity.id
_entity.type
_entity.pdbx_description
1 polymer ?
#
loop_
_entity_poly.entity_id
_entity_poly.type
_entity_poly.pdbx_seq_one_letter_code
_entity_poly.pdbx_strand_id
1 'polypeptide(L)'
;FRDQFIIPADKVEAVITESVAECRRRTRAHISLPDNEATSLNMTTGKHWVGFAEFQGDSHTTVHINRDVPIHVERVIQLGCHEAYPGHHVHATLVEAELVRKRGWIEYAYIPLHGSQAVIAEGAANYGVDLAFTPAERIAYERSVILPMAGLDGEQLELYYRYFALLDQLNFARNEVARYYLYGGMPREQAIEWLMEFGLESRGTASQRLDFIAAMRSYVINY
;
A
#
# COMPACT_ATOMS: atom_id res chain seq x y z
N PHE A 1 -19.15 11.58 2.78
CA PHE A 1 -19.36 10.14 2.85
C PHE A 1 -18.06 9.40 3.16
N ARG A 2 -17.00 9.59 2.37
CA ARG A 2 -15.72 8.89 2.53
C ARG A 2 -15.05 9.17 3.87
N ASP A 3 -15.11 10.40 4.34
CA ASP A 3 -14.37 10.86 5.51
C ASP A 3 -14.84 10.21 6.83
N GLN A 4 -16.07 9.66 6.87
CA GLN A 4 -16.56 8.89 8.01
C GLN A 4 -15.78 7.58 8.25
N PHE A 5 -14.99 7.13 7.27
CA PHE A 5 -14.15 5.95 7.33
C PHE A 5 -12.66 6.28 7.55
N ILE A 6 -12.33 7.51 7.96
CA ILE A 6 -10.98 7.86 8.37
C ILE A 6 -10.70 7.27 9.75
N ILE A 7 -9.62 6.51 9.86
CA ILE A 7 -9.15 5.97 11.14
C ILE A 7 -8.66 7.12 12.01
N PRO A 8 -9.15 7.27 13.26
CA PRO A 8 -8.63 8.28 14.19
C PRO A 8 -7.12 8.13 14.37
N ALA A 9 -6.39 9.26 14.36
CA ALA A 9 -4.93 9.29 14.34
C ALA A 9 -4.28 8.50 15.51
N ASP A 10 -4.94 8.50 16.68
CA ASP A 10 -4.50 7.74 17.87
C ASP A 10 -4.77 6.24 17.77
N LYS A 11 -5.55 5.78 16.80
CA LYS A 11 -5.89 4.38 16.55
C LYS A 11 -5.09 3.75 15.39
N VAL A 12 -4.49 4.57 14.52
CA VAL A 12 -3.82 4.10 13.29
C VAL A 12 -2.79 3.01 13.59
N GLU A 13 -1.89 3.21 14.56
CA GLU A 13 -0.85 2.25 14.89
C GLU A 13 -1.43 0.89 15.32
N ALA A 14 -2.46 0.91 16.18
CA ALA A 14 -3.09 -0.31 16.67
C ALA A 14 -3.78 -1.10 15.54
N VAL A 15 -4.54 -0.43 14.67
CA VAL A 15 -5.25 -1.11 13.58
C VAL A 15 -4.31 -1.60 12.48
N ILE A 16 -3.20 -0.89 12.19
CA ILE A 16 -2.18 -1.37 11.25
C ILE A 16 -1.44 -2.57 11.84
N THR A 17 -1.08 -2.54 13.12
CA THR A 17 -0.45 -3.69 13.80
C THR A 17 -1.33 -4.93 13.70
N GLU A 18 -2.62 -4.79 13.99
CA GLU A 18 -3.59 -5.88 13.86
C GLU A 18 -3.71 -6.39 12.42
N SER A 19 -3.76 -5.47 11.45
CA SER A 19 -3.79 -5.82 10.03
C SER A 19 -2.56 -6.63 9.61
N VAL A 20 -1.36 -6.22 10.01
CA VAL A 20 -0.12 -6.95 9.73
C VAL A 20 -0.16 -8.35 10.35
N ALA A 21 -0.64 -8.47 11.60
CA ALA A 21 -0.75 -9.75 12.30
C ALA A 21 -1.71 -10.71 11.58
N GLU A 22 -2.89 -10.24 11.16
CA GLU A 22 -3.87 -11.05 10.44
C GLU A 22 -3.38 -11.42 9.03
N CYS A 23 -2.79 -10.47 8.28
CA CYS A 23 -2.17 -10.74 6.99
C CYS A 23 -1.06 -11.80 7.12
N ARG A 24 -0.21 -11.72 8.16
CA ARG A 24 0.81 -12.73 8.47
C ARG A 24 0.20 -14.10 8.75
N ARG A 25 -0.82 -14.15 9.59
CA ARG A 25 -1.52 -15.41 9.93
C ARG A 25 -2.06 -16.10 8.68
N ARG A 26 -2.73 -15.34 7.80
CA ARG A 26 -3.27 -15.86 6.53
C ARG A 26 -2.17 -16.31 5.58
N THR A 27 -1.12 -15.52 5.45
CA THR A 27 0.03 -15.85 4.59
C THR A 27 0.71 -17.15 5.02
N ARG A 28 0.98 -17.33 6.32
CA ARG A 28 1.64 -18.54 6.84
C ARG A 28 0.80 -19.81 6.72
N ALA A 29 -0.49 -19.70 6.48
CA ALA A 29 -1.33 -20.85 6.17
C ALA A 29 -1.04 -21.45 4.78
N HIS A 30 -0.41 -20.69 3.88
CA HIS A 30 -0.18 -21.06 2.48
C HIS A 30 1.27 -20.99 2.04
N ILE A 31 2.08 -20.15 2.69
CA ILE A 31 3.49 -19.88 2.34
C ILE A 31 4.38 -20.19 3.54
N SER A 32 5.36 -21.09 3.31
CA SER A 32 6.41 -21.35 4.30
C SER A 32 7.41 -20.20 4.30
N LEU A 33 7.59 -19.58 5.45
CA LEU A 33 8.55 -18.50 5.66
C LEU A 33 9.65 -18.95 6.64
N PRO A 34 10.86 -18.36 6.57
CA PRO A 34 11.91 -18.61 7.56
C PRO A 34 11.41 -18.39 8.99
N ASP A 35 11.94 -19.15 9.94
CA ASP A 35 11.52 -19.05 11.36
C ASP A 35 11.88 -17.71 11.99
N ASN A 36 12.95 -17.07 11.53
CA ASN A 36 13.45 -15.79 12.02
C ASN A 36 12.79 -14.58 11.33
N GLU A 37 11.82 -14.78 10.40
CA GLU A 37 11.21 -13.65 9.71
C GLU A 37 10.43 -12.78 10.68
N ALA A 38 10.57 -11.47 10.53
CA ALA A 38 9.89 -10.50 11.38
C ALA A 38 9.66 -9.17 10.68
N THR A 39 8.60 -8.49 11.10
CA THR A 39 8.33 -7.10 10.74
C THR A 39 8.26 -6.24 11.98
N SER A 40 8.72 -5.00 11.88
CA SER A 40 8.50 -3.94 12.86
C SER A 40 7.71 -2.80 12.22
N LEU A 41 6.93 -2.06 13.02
CA LEU A 41 6.17 -0.91 12.56
C LEU A 41 6.83 0.38 13.05
N ASN A 42 6.98 1.35 12.15
CA ASN A 42 7.49 2.68 12.45
C ASN A 42 6.54 3.77 11.94
N MET A 43 5.99 4.54 12.86
CA MET A 43 5.15 5.69 12.54
C MET A 43 6.03 6.90 12.24
N THR A 44 5.92 7.48 11.04
CA THR A 44 6.78 8.57 10.55
C THR A 44 5.95 9.76 10.03
N THR A 45 6.64 10.86 9.72
CA THR A 45 6.07 12.09 9.14
C THR A 45 7.01 12.66 8.07
N GLY A 46 6.56 13.67 7.32
CA GLY A 46 7.39 14.38 6.34
C GLY A 46 7.72 13.56 5.09
N LYS A 47 6.86 12.60 4.72
CA LYS A 47 7.07 11.74 3.56
C LYS A 47 6.03 12.00 2.47
N HIS A 48 6.43 11.78 1.21
CA HIS A 48 5.53 11.88 0.05
C HIS A 48 4.75 10.58 -0.25
N TRP A 49 5.09 9.49 0.43
CA TRP A 49 4.38 8.20 0.38
C TRP A 49 3.52 7.97 1.63
N VAL A 50 2.60 7.01 1.60
CA VAL A 50 1.72 6.63 2.72
C VAL A 50 2.31 5.48 3.52
N GLY A 51 2.82 4.44 2.85
CA GLY A 51 3.52 3.30 3.41
C GLY A 51 4.83 3.06 2.67
N PHE A 52 5.76 2.38 3.33
CA PHE A 52 7.03 1.97 2.74
C PHE A 52 7.62 0.79 3.51
N ALA A 53 7.94 -0.29 2.82
CA ALA A 53 8.62 -1.45 3.39
C ALA A 53 10.14 -1.32 3.20
N GLU A 54 10.88 -1.20 4.29
CA GLU A 54 12.33 -1.19 4.30
C GLU A 54 12.87 -2.56 4.70
N PHE A 55 13.26 -3.36 3.70
CA PHE A 55 13.89 -4.65 3.96
C PHE A 55 15.32 -4.46 4.43
N GLN A 56 15.65 -5.04 5.59
CA GLN A 56 16.95 -4.86 6.27
C GLN A 56 17.87 -6.07 6.12
N GLY A 57 17.44 -7.08 5.35
CA GLY A 57 18.13 -8.36 5.27
C GLY A 57 17.77 -9.29 6.42
N ASP A 58 18.26 -10.52 6.34
CA ASP A 58 18.02 -11.58 7.32
C ASP A 58 16.53 -11.78 7.65
N SER A 59 15.69 -11.68 6.62
CA SER A 59 14.22 -11.83 6.72
C SER A 59 13.54 -10.80 7.64
N HIS A 60 14.12 -9.60 7.80
CA HIS A 60 13.55 -8.52 8.62
C HIS A 60 13.15 -7.32 7.78
N THR A 61 12.00 -6.73 8.08
CA THR A 61 11.48 -5.52 7.40
C THR A 61 10.95 -4.53 8.44
N THR A 62 11.31 -3.25 8.29
CA THR A 62 10.60 -2.16 8.97
C THR A 62 9.54 -1.61 8.04
N VAL A 63 8.29 -1.67 8.47
CA VAL A 63 7.14 -1.07 7.78
C VAL A 63 6.94 0.35 8.30
N HIS A 64 7.13 1.32 7.44
CA HIS A 64 6.94 2.73 7.76
C HIS A 64 5.57 3.21 7.32
N ILE A 65 4.84 3.90 8.20
CA ILE A 65 3.53 4.49 7.93
C ILE A 65 3.60 6.00 8.15
N ASN A 66 3.24 6.78 7.13
CA ASN A 66 3.23 8.23 7.19
C ASN A 66 1.93 8.74 7.87
N ARG A 67 2.09 9.45 8.99
CA ARG A 67 0.98 9.99 9.79
C ARG A 67 0.40 11.31 9.26
N ASP A 68 1.07 11.95 8.29
CA ASP A 68 0.61 13.22 7.72
C ASP A 68 -0.61 13.05 6.80
N VAL A 69 -0.87 11.80 6.38
CA VAL A 69 -1.96 11.48 5.46
C VAL A 69 -3.06 10.74 6.22
N PRO A 70 -4.32 11.18 6.12
CA PRO A 70 -5.43 10.43 6.69
C PRO A 70 -5.48 8.99 6.14
N ILE A 71 -5.51 8.01 7.05
CA ILE A 71 -5.64 6.60 6.70
C ILE A 71 -7.13 6.24 6.75
N HIS A 72 -7.68 5.86 5.61
CA HIS A 72 -9.04 5.34 5.52
C HIS A 72 -9.07 3.82 5.75
N VAL A 73 -10.23 3.29 6.08
CA VAL A 73 -10.39 1.85 6.43
C VAL A 73 -9.85 0.92 5.35
N GLU A 74 -10.08 1.22 4.06
CA GLU A 74 -9.58 0.40 2.95
C GLU A 74 -8.07 0.34 2.87
N ARG A 75 -7.38 1.35 3.42
CA ARG A 75 -5.91 1.37 3.43
C ARG A 75 -5.32 0.51 4.53
N VAL A 76 -6.08 0.20 5.58
CA VAL A 76 -5.56 -0.57 6.73
C VAL A 76 -5.11 -1.96 6.29
N ILE A 77 -6.02 -2.74 5.70
CA ILE A 77 -5.69 -4.09 5.20
C ILE A 77 -4.72 -4.00 4.02
N GLN A 78 -4.88 -3.00 3.15
CA GLN A 78 -3.96 -2.81 2.03
C GLN A 78 -2.53 -2.58 2.52
N LEU A 79 -2.29 -1.70 3.49
CA LEU A 79 -0.95 -1.45 4.01
C LEU A 79 -0.37 -2.69 4.69
N GLY A 80 -1.14 -3.39 5.52
CA GLY A 80 -0.69 -4.63 6.16
C GLY A 80 -0.30 -5.72 5.16
N CYS A 81 -1.13 -5.93 4.14
CA CYS A 81 -0.86 -6.96 3.13
C CYS A 81 0.20 -6.53 2.10
N HIS A 82 0.17 -5.27 1.63
CA HIS A 82 1.09 -4.77 0.63
C HIS A 82 2.52 -4.60 1.18
N GLU A 83 2.66 -3.90 2.31
CA GLU A 83 3.99 -3.62 2.86
C GLU A 83 4.59 -4.85 3.56
N ALA A 84 3.73 -5.70 4.16
CA ALA A 84 4.20 -6.83 4.93
C ALA A 84 3.83 -8.19 4.31
N TYR A 85 2.66 -8.78 4.63
CA TYR A 85 2.31 -10.17 4.33
C TYR A 85 1.03 -10.30 3.48
N PRO A 86 1.08 -10.89 2.31
CA PRO A 86 2.18 -11.55 1.61
C PRO A 86 2.99 -10.64 0.67
N GLY A 87 2.93 -9.32 0.83
CA GLY A 87 3.52 -8.32 -0.05
C GLY A 87 5.05 -8.19 0.03
N HIS A 88 5.54 -6.95 0.14
CA HIS A 88 6.96 -6.63 0.01
C HIS A 88 7.87 -7.39 0.96
N HIS A 89 7.50 -7.54 2.25
CA HIS A 89 8.29 -8.30 3.20
C HIS A 89 8.47 -9.76 2.76
N VAL A 90 7.38 -10.43 2.40
CA VAL A 90 7.43 -11.84 1.97
C VAL A 90 8.22 -11.98 0.68
N HIS A 91 7.98 -11.11 -0.29
CA HIS A 91 8.72 -11.11 -1.55
C HIS A 91 10.24 -10.98 -1.30
N ALA A 92 10.67 -9.97 -0.54
CA ALA A 92 12.09 -9.74 -0.26
C ALA A 92 12.71 -10.91 0.55
N THR A 93 12.00 -11.43 1.54
CA THR A 93 12.41 -12.58 2.35
C THR A 93 12.65 -13.83 1.49
N LEU A 94 11.73 -14.15 0.58
CA LEU A 94 11.85 -15.31 -0.30
C LEU A 94 12.93 -15.11 -1.37
N VAL A 95 13.07 -13.91 -1.93
CA VAL A 95 14.16 -13.56 -2.84
C VAL A 95 15.51 -13.74 -2.14
N GLU A 96 15.67 -13.22 -0.92
CA GLU A 96 16.90 -13.40 -0.16
C GLU A 96 17.19 -14.90 0.10
N ALA A 97 16.20 -15.64 0.60
CA ALA A 97 16.40 -17.04 0.96
C ALA A 97 16.70 -17.94 -0.25
N GLU A 98 15.89 -17.82 -1.31
CA GLU A 98 15.94 -18.76 -2.43
C GLU A 98 16.94 -18.35 -3.53
N LEU A 99 17.08 -17.05 -3.82
CA LEU A 99 17.94 -16.60 -4.90
C LEU A 99 19.33 -16.22 -4.40
N VAL A 100 19.39 -15.37 -3.36
CA VAL A 100 20.68 -14.87 -2.87
C VAL A 100 21.42 -15.97 -2.07
N ARG A 101 20.80 -16.48 -1.01
CA ARG A 101 21.49 -17.42 -0.10
C ARG A 101 21.64 -18.82 -0.69
N LYS A 102 20.57 -19.38 -1.28
CA LYS A 102 20.59 -20.75 -1.75
C LYS A 102 21.25 -20.92 -3.13
N ARG A 103 21.02 -19.97 -4.06
CA ARG A 103 21.56 -20.04 -5.43
C ARG A 103 22.81 -19.20 -5.64
N GLY A 104 23.16 -18.31 -4.71
CA GLY A 104 24.31 -17.43 -4.83
C GLY A 104 24.13 -16.32 -5.87
N TRP A 105 22.90 -15.98 -6.26
CA TRP A 105 22.59 -14.91 -7.21
C TRP A 105 22.62 -13.57 -6.49
N ILE A 106 23.85 -13.06 -6.29
CA ILE A 106 24.11 -11.85 -5.48
C ILE A 106 23.46 -10.59 -6.06
N GLU A 107 23.19 -10.55 -7.36
CA GLU A 107 22.50 -9.45 -8.04
C GLU A 107 21.09 -9.20 -7.51
N TYR A 108 20.47 -10.21 -6.90
CA TYR A 108 19.16 -10.08 -6.24
C TYR A 108 19.22 -9.57 -4.79
N ALA A 109 20.44 -9.40 -4.23
CA ALA A 109 20.59 -8.79 -2.91
C ALA A 109 20.28 -7.29 -2.91
N TYR A 110 20.22 -6.67 -4.10
CA TYR A 110 19.87 -5.28 -4.26
C TYR A 110 18.77 -5.13 -5.32
N ILE A 111 17.64 -4.56 -4.90
CA ILE A 111 16.52 -4.25 -5.80
C ILE A 111 16.49 -2.74 -5.99
N PRO A 112 16.93 -2.22 -7.14
CA PRO A 112 16.90 -0.78 -7.40
C PRO A 112 15.45 -0.32 -7.52
N LEU A 113 15.11 0.77 -6.85
CA LEU A 113 13.76 1.33 -6.83
C LEU A 113 13.20 1.60 -8.25
N HIS A 114 14.06 2.04 -9.17
CA HIS A 114 13.70 2.29 -10.57
C HIS A 114 14.10 1.14 -11.52
N GLY A 115 14.36 -0.04 -10.98
CA GLY A 115 14.67 -1.24 -11.76
C GLY A 115 13.42 -1.96 -12.28
N SER A 116 13.58 -2.82 -13.28
CA SER A 116 12.48 -3.62 -13.83
C SER A 116 11.86 -4.58 -12.81
N GLN A 117 12.64 -5.01 -11.81
CA GLN A 117 12.14 -5.85 -10.71
C GLN A 117 11.09 -5.14 -9.85
N ALA A 118 11.10 -3.80 -9.81
CA ALA A 118 10.10 -3.03 -9.06
C ALA A 118 8.67 -3.31 -9.55
N VAL A 119 8.46 -3.49 -10.86
CA VAL A 119 7.13 -3.85 -11.42
C VAL A 119 6.63 -5.17 -10.84
N ILE A 120 7.52 -6.17 -10.72
CA ILE A 120 7.16 -7.47 -10.15
C ILE A 120 6.89 -7.34 -8.64
N ALA A 121 7.75 -6.62 -7.93
CA ALA A 121 7.61 -6.42 -6.49
C ALA A 121 6.30 -5.69 -6.14
N GLU A 122 5.99 -4.60 -6.86
CA GLU A 122 4.74 -3.83 -6.68
C GLU A 122 3.51 -4.64 -7.09
N GLY A 123 3.57 -5.32 -8.24
CA GLY A 123 2.48 -6.17 -8.71
C GLY A 123 2.17 -7.31 -7.73
N ALA A 124 3.19 -7.97 -7.20
CA ALA A 124 3.04 -9.01 -6.19
C ALA A 124 2.47 -8.44 -4.87
N ALA A 125 2.94 -7.28 -4.44
CA ALA A 125 2.46 -6.62 -3.23
C ALA A 125 1.00 -6.15 -3.37
N ASN A 126 0.63 -5.56 -4.50
CA ASN A 126 -0.76 -5.17 -4.79
C ASN A 126 -1.70 -6.38 -4.81
N TYR A 127 -1.29 -7.48 -5.45
CA TYR A 127 -2.06 -8.73 -5.48
C TYR A 127 -2.10 -9.44 -4.11
N GLY A 128 -1.21 -9.06 -3.20
CA GLY A 128 -1.12 -9.64 -1.86
C GLY A 128 -2.42 -9.54 -1.05
N VAL A 129 -3.19 -8.47 -1.25
CA VAL A 129 -4.51 -8.32 -0.59
C VAL A 129 -5.45 -9.43 -1.05
N ASP A 130 -5.53 -9.69 -2.36
CA ASP A 130 -6.41 -10.70 -2.95
C ASP A 130 -5.97 -12.13 -2.62
N LEU A 131 -4.67 -12.33 -2.39
CA LEU A 131 -4.15 -13.60 -1.88
C LEU A 131 -4.52 -13.85 -0.42
N ALA A 132 -4.56 -12.80 0.39
CA ALA A 132 -4.85 -12.90 1.82
C ALA A 132 -6.36 -12.92 2.11
N PHE A 133 -7.17 -12.19 1.34
CA PHE A 133 -8.59 -12.01 1.58
C PHE A 133 -9.40 -12.07 0.30
N THR A 134 -10.47 -12.82 0.29
CA THR A 134 -11.55 -12.56 -0.67
C THR A 134 -12.22 -11.21 -0.32
N PRO A 135 -12.88 -10.53 -1.27
CA PRO A 135 -13.59 -9.28 -0.97
C PRO A 135 -14.60 -9.39 0.18
N ALA A 136 -15.32 -10.50 0.26
CA ALA A 136 -16.30 -10.74 1.32
C ALA A 136 -15.62 -10.94 2.70
N GLU A 137 -14.54 -11.69 2.75
CA GLU A 137 -13.77 -11.90 3.99
C GLU A 137 -13.13 -10.60 4.49
N ARG A 138 -12.62 -9.78 3.57
CA ARG A 138 -12.07 -8.47 3.89
C ARG A 138 -13.12 -7.58 4.56
N ILE A 139 -14.28 -7.40 3.95
CA ILE A 139 -15.38 -6.61 4.49
C ILE A 139 -15.83 -7.14 5.85
N ALA A 140 -15.96 -8.48 5.98
CA ALA A 140 -16.35 -9.11 7.23
C ALA A 140 -15.33 -8.88 8.35
N TYR A 141 -14.03 -8.98 8.04
CA TYR A 141 -12.94 -8.74 8.99
C TYR A 141 -12.87 -7.26 9.41
N GLU A 142 -12.92 -6.35 8.45
CA GLU A 142 -12.91 -4.92 8.73
C GLU A 142 -14.10 -4.52 9.61
N ARG A 143 -15.31 -5.05 9.33
CA ARG A 143 -16.50 -4.81 10.14
C ARG A 143 -16.39 -5.36 11.55
N SER A 144 -15.86 -6.56 11.72
CA SER A 144 -15.83 -7.26 13.02
C SER A 144 -14.63 -6.91 13.89
N VAL A 145 -13.52 -6.43 13.28
CA VAL A 145 -12.26 -6.19 13.99
C VAL A 145 -11.80 -4.74 13.83
N ILE A 146 -11.54 -4.30 12.60
CA ILE A 146 -10.86 -3.00 12.36
C ILE A 146 -11.75 -1.82 12.76
N LEU A 147 -13.02 -1.80 12.33
CA LEU A 147 -13.92 -0.69 12.66
C LEU A 147 -14.20 -0.57 14.16
N PRO A 148 -14.49 -1.66 14.91
CA PRO A 148 -14.60 -1.59 16.37
C PRO A 148 -13.33 -1.09 17.05
N MET A 149 -12.13 -1.52 16.63
CA MET A 149 -10.86 -1.03 17.16
C MET A 149 -10.67 0.47 16.91
N ALA A 150 -11.12 0.95 15.75
CA ALA A 150 -11.08 2.36 15.36
C ALA A 150 -12.19 3.20 16.01
N GLY A 151 -13.22 2.55 16.60
CA GLY A 151 -14.42 3.24 17.11
C GLY A 151 -15.32 3.79 16.01
N LEU A 152 -15.33 3.15 14.84
CA LEU A 152 -16.10 3.56 13.66
C LEU A 152 -17.34 2.66 13.46
N ASP A 153 -18.39 3.28 12.88
CA ASP A 153 -19.60 2.55 12.48
C ASP A 153 -19.39 1.83 11.14
N GLY A 154 -19.84 0.58 11.06
CA GLY A 154 -19.76 -0.28 9.89
C GLY A 154 -21.04 -0.39 9.05
N GLU A 155 -22.11 0.37 9.36
CA GLU A 155 -23.40 0.23 8.68
C GLU A 155 -23.31 0.44 7.16
N GLN A 156 -22.51 1.39 6.73
CA GLN A 156 -22.34 1.74 5.31
C GLN A 156 -21.08 1.15 4.65
N LEU A 157 -20.44 0.17 5.25
CA LEU A 157 -19.16 -0.37 4.75
C LEU A 157 -19.29 -1.00 3.36
N GLU A 158 -20.40 -1.74 3.06
CA GLU A 158 -20.62 -2.27 1.71
C GLU A 158 -20.81 -1.18 0.66
N LEU A 159 -21.54 -0.11 0.99
CA LEU A 159 -21.72 1.03 0.09
C LEU A 159 -20.37 1.71 -0.16
N TYR A 160 -19.53 1.79 0.87
CA TYR A 160 -18.17 2.32 0.77
C TYR A 160 -17.32 1.51 -0.22
N TYR A 161 -17.34 0.18 -0.14
CA TYR A 161 -16.61 -0.68 -1.07
C TYR A 161 -17.16 -0.65 -2.51
N ARG A 162 -18.47 -0.53 -2.67
CA ARG A 162 -19.06 -0.30 -4.00
C ARG A 162 -18.60 1.03 -4.61
N TYR A 163 -18.56 2.10 -3.83
CA TYR A 163 -18.00 3.37 -4.24
C TYR A 163 -16.52 3.22 -4.62
N PHE A 164 -15.74 2.49 -3.82
CA PHE A 164 -14.31 2.27 -4.07
C PHE A 164 -14.06 1.50 -5.37
N ALA A 165 -14.84 0.46 -5.65
CA ALA A 165 -14.76 -0.31 -6.89
C ALA A 165 -15.05 0.56 -8.15
N LEU A 166 -15.89 1.59 -8.03
CA LEU A 166 -16.10 2.56 -9.11
C LEU A 166 -14.92 3.52 -9.27
N LEU A 167 -14.34 4.00 -8.16
CA LEU A 167 -13.14 4.84 -8.19
C LEU A 167 -11.93 4.12 -8.79
N ASP A 168 -11.79 2.82 -8.52
CA ASP A 168 -10.68 2.03 -9.05
C ASP A 168 -10.66 1.99 -10.58
N GLN A 169 -11.83 2.05 -11.22
CA GLN A 169 -11.93 2.14 -12.67
C GLN A 169 -11.36 3.45 -13.24
N LEU A 170 -11.19 4.48 -12.40
CA LEU A 170 -10.60 5.78 -12.78
C LEU A 170 -9.08 5.85 -12.58
N ASN A 171 -8.43 4.76 -12.11
CA ASN A 171 -7.00 4.75 -11.83
C ASN A 171 -6.14 5.12 -13.06
N PHE A 172 -6.61 4.83 -14.28
CA PHE A 172 -5.92 5.21 -15.51
C PHE A 172 -5.72 6.73 -15.65
N ALA A 173 -6.59 7.57 -15.07
CA ALA A 173 -6.42 9.02 -15.06
C ALA A 173 -5.11 9.45 -14.38
N ARG A 174 -4.66 8.69 -13.38
CA ARG A 174 -3.41 8.93 -12.65
C ARG A 174 -2.18 8.71 -13.52
N ASN A 175 -2.17 7.64 -14.31
CA ASN A 175 -1.07 7.35 -15.23
C ASN A 175 -1.03 8.37 -16.38
N GLU A 176 -2.18 8.78 -16.89
CA GLU A 176 -2.25 9.80 -17.94
C GLU A 176 -1.72 11.15 -17.44
N VAL A 177 -2.16 11.63 -16.28
CA VAL A 177 -1.66 12.88 -15.73
C VAL A 177 -0.17 12.80 -15.40
N ALA A 178 0.34 11.67 -14.89
CA ALA A 178 1.77 11.50 -14.65
C ALA A 178 2.58 11.65 -15.93
N ARG A 179 2.14 11.05 -17.03
CA ARG A 179 2.76 11.16 -18.34
C ARG A 179 2.77 12.59 -18.85
N TYR A 180 1.64 13.30 -18.80
CA TYR A 180 1.55 14.68 -19.24
C TYR A 180 2.33 15.65 -18.36
N TYR A 181 2.29 15.46 -17.03
CA TYR A 181 3.00 16.30 -16.07
C TYR A 181 4.53 16.15 -16.17
N LEU A 182 5.02 14.90 -16.24
CA LEU A 182 6.46 14.64 -16.27
C LEU A 182 7.13 14.92 -17.63
N TYR A 183 6.40 14.65 -18.73
CA TYR A 183 7.01 14.63 -20.06
C TYR A 183 6.24 15.47 -21.10
N GLY A 184 4.98 15.80 -20.86
CA GLY A 184 4.13 16.55 -21.78
C GLY A 184 4.08 18.06 -21.52
N GLY A 185 4.81 18.57 -20.50
CA GLY A 185 4.84 19.99 -20.17
C GLY A 185 3.55 20.53 -19.53
N MET A 186 2.68 19.65 -18.99
CA MET A 186 1.45 20.08 -18.31
C MET A 186 1.80 20.85 -17.03
N PRO A 187 1.32 22.10 -16.84
CA PRO A 187 1.53 22.84 -15.61
C PRO A 187 0.93 22.13 -14.39
N ARG A 188 1.55 22.29 -13.21
CA ARG A 188 1.10 21.65 -11.97
C ARG A 188 -0.38 21.89 -11.65
N GLU A 189 -0.82 23.14 -11.79
CA GLU A 189 -2.21 23.50 -11.49
C GLU A 189 -3.18 22.78 -12.44
N GLN A 190 -2.88 22.72 -13.71
CA GLN A 190 -3.68 21.97 -14.70
C GLN A 190 -3.71 20.46 -14.37
N ALA A 191 -2.60 19.90 -13.89
CA ALA A 191 -2.54 18.51 -13.48
C ALA A 191 -3.38 18.24 -12.21
N ILE A 192 -3.45 19.19 -11.26
CA ILE A 192 -4.36 19.13 -10.13
C ILE A 192 -5.81 19.12 -10.58
N GLU A 193 -6.18 20.06 -11.47
CA GLU A 193 -7.55 20.14 -12.01
C GLU A 193 -7.92 18.86 -12.78
N TRP A 194 -7.01 18.29 -13.56
CA TRP A 194 -7.19 17.01 -14.23
C TRP A 194 -7.53 15.88 -13.24
N LEU A 195 -6.77 15.75 -12.15
CA LEU A 195 -7.02 14.72 -11.14
C LEU A 195 -8.34 14.93 -10.39
N MET A 196 -8.73 16.19 -10.16
CA MET A 196 -10.01 16.51 -9.56
C MET A 196 -11.17 16.13 -10.48
N GLU A 197 -11.07 16.40 -11.79
CA GLU A 197 -12.13 16.14 -12.76
C GLU A 197 -12.23 14.66 -13.15
N PHE A 198 -11.11 14.04 -13.54
CA PHE A 198 -11.09 12.68 -14.08
C PHE A 198 -10.75 11.61 -13.05
N GLY A 199 -10.07 11.95 -11.97
CA GLY A 199 -9.74 11.07 -10.85
C GLY A 199 -10.69 11.18 -9.67
N LEU A 200 -11.61 12.17 -9.69
CA LEU A 200 -12.51 12.51 -8.57
C LEU A 200 -11.78 12.69 -7.24
N GLU A 201 -10.56 13.20 -7.31
CA GLU A 201 -9.73 13.45 -6.13
C GLU A 201 -10.04 14.82 -5.50
N SER A 202 -9.83 14.94 -4.18
CA SER A 202 -9.81 16.27 -3.57
C SER A 202 -8.56 17.04 -4.02
N ARG A 203 -8.60 18.37 -4.00
CA ARG A 203 -7.42 19.21 -4.34
C ARG A 203 -6.20 18.83 -3.49
N GLY A 204 -6.40 18.54 -2.20
CA GLY A 204 -5.33 18.12 -1.29
C GLY A 204 -4.70 16.78 -1.71
N THR A 205 -5.52 15.79 -2.01
CA THR A 205 -5.06 14.48 -2.49
C THR A 205 -4.35 14.60 -3.84
N ALA A 206 -4.91 15.37 -4.78
CA ALA A 206 -4.33 15.61 -6.09
C ALA A 206 -2.95 16.30 -5.98
N SER A 207 -2.83 17.32 -5.12
CA SER A 207 -1.55 17.99 -4.86
C SER A 207 -0.50 17.04 -4.30
N GLN A 208 -0.83 16.25 -3.29
CA GLN A 208 0.07 15.24 -2.72
C GLN A 208 0.49 14.18 -3.74
N ARG A 209 -0.44 13.73 -4.58
CA ARG A 209 -0.14 12.79 -5.67
C ARG A 209 0.86 13.36 -6.64
N LEU A 210 0.76 14.65 -7.01
CA LEU A 210 1.75 15.27 -7.89
C LEU A 210 3.12 15.42 -7.22
N ASP A 211 3.17 15.62 -5.90
CA ASP A 211 4.44 15.60 -5.15
C ASP A 211 5.08 14.21 -5.22
N PHE A 212 4.29 13.15 -5.05
CA PHE A 212 4.73 11.77 -5.25
C PHE A 212 5.22 11.53 -6.69
N ILE A 213 4.43 11.91 -7.70
CA ILE A 213 4.81 11.78 -9.12
C ILE A 213 6.12 12.51 -9.41
N ALA A 214 6.28 13.74 -8.91
CA ALA A 214 7.50 14.54 -9.11
C ALA A 214 8.72 13.89 -8.44
N ALA A 215 8.56 13.34 -7.24
CA ALA A 215 9.63 12.69 -6.48
C ALA A 215 10.00 11.31 -7.08
N MET A 216 9.01 10.51 -7.45
CA MET A 216 9.19 9.10 -7.83
C MET A 216 9.35 8.90 -9.35
N ARG A 217 8.94 9.89 -10.17
CA ARG A 217 9.10 9.90 -11.63
C ARG A 217 8.60 8.61 -12.29
N SER A 218 9.48 7.87 -13.00
CA SER A 218 9.12 6.63 -13.70
C SER A 218 8.60 5.51 -12.79
N TYR A 219 8.85 5.58 -11.49
CA TYR A 219 8.34 4.59 -10.54
C TYR A 219 6.80 4.56 -10.47
N VAL A 220 6.14 5.69 -10.76
CA VAL A 220 4.67 5.81 -10.66
C VAL A 220 3.91 4.89 -11.64
N ILE A 221 4.56 4.37 -12.67
CA ILE A 221 3.95 3.41 -13.62
C ILE A 221 3.81 2.00 -13.04
N ASN A 222 4.37 1.75 -11.87
CA ASN A 222 4.28 0.45 -11.21
C ASN A 222 2.95 0.24 -10.46
N TYR A 223 2.11 1.28 -10.38
CA TYR A 223 0.83 1.28 -9.67
C TYR A 223 -0.37 1.28 -10.60
#